data_d1e6e9e86bdfb92d2dfe7e2ca40ed0b7
#
_entry.id   d1e6e9e86bdfb92d2dfe7e2ca40ed0b7
#
_cell.length_a   1.000
_cell.length_b   1.000
_cell.length_c   1.000
_cell.angle_alpha   90.00
_cell.angle_beta   90.00
_cell.angle_gamma   90.00
#
_symmetry.space_group_name_H-M   'P 1'
#
loop_
_entity.id
_entity.type
_entity.pdbx_description
1 polymer ?
#
loop_
_entity_poly.entity_id
_entity_poly.type
_entity_poly.pdbx_seq_one_letter_code
_entity_poly.pdbx_strand_id
1 'polypeptide(L)'
;MTTIDIHPSARRGDNMRIMGDLSLAQGVEVGANVTFFPNVRVGENTKIMPGAVVGRPPIRAGTTNRPIDSGDATVRIGSDCVIGANSVLYTNVRIGDNVLIGDLAVIREGCRLEDDTVVGQNTTLMHDVVMQARSRIHNLVHITGTMVIESDVFIGPSVSSINDNDVYLKRFGLIPFQVKGPRVRRFAVIGTAATLGADIEIGTGAIVAPGAMAVKDIPPWTIVAGVPARELRTVDADSRARVLAHFGLDDERGG
;
A
#
# COMPACT_ATOMS: atom_id res chain seq x y z
N MET A 1 9.44 -19.07 25.26
CA MET A 1 10.06 -17.86 25.89
C MET A 1 9.94 -16.72 24.91
N THR A 2 9.50 -15.56 25.35
CA THR A 2 9.47 -14.35 24.51
C THR A 2 10.89 -13.85 24.30
N THR A 3 11.28 -13.61 23.06
CA THR A 3 12.61 -13.10 22.72
C THR A 3 12.51 -11.61 22.43
N ILE A 4 13.18 -10.80 23.26
CA ILE A 4 13.29 -9.35 23.04
C ILE A 4 14.75 -9.04 22.78
N ASP A 5 15.05 -8.69 21.52
CA ASP A 5 16.37 -8.33 21.04
C ASP A 5 16.37 -6.88 20.60
N ILE A 6 16.92 -6.01 21.44
CA ILE A 6 16.97 -4.56 21.18
C ILE A 6 18.42 -4.11 21.20
N HIS A 7 18.90 -3.63 20.04
CA HIS A 7 20.25 -3.12 19.93
C HIS A 7 20.51 -2.00 20.94
N PRO A 8 21.69 -1.94 21.60
CA PRO A 8 21.99 -0.93 22.63
C PRO A 8 21.84 0.53 22.18
N SER A 9 22.00 0.82 20.90
CA SER A 9 21.82 2.18 20.35
C SER A 9 20.38 2.55 20.03
N ALA A 10 19.42 1.61 20.13
CA ALA A 10 18.01 1.92 19.87
C ALA A 10 17.45 2.84 20.96
N ARG A 11 16.78 3.92 20.53
CA ARG A 11 16.12 4.87 21.42
C ARG A 11 14.66 4.52 21.61
N ARG A 12 14.17 4.54 22.85
CA ARG A 12 12.81 4.15 23.20
C ARG A 12 12.11 5.28 23.93
N GLY A 13 10.93 5.66 23.43
CA GLY A 13 10.04 6.59 24.11
C GLY A 13 9.29 5.96 25.29
N ASP A 14 8.61 6.81 26.05
CA ASP A 14 7.86 6.39 27.23
C ASP A 14 6.65 5.50 26.85
N ASN A 15 6.23 4.65 27.80
CA ASN A 15 5.04 3.79 27.69
C ASN A 15 5.02 2.86 26.47
N MET A 16 6.18 2.43 25.96
CA MET A 16 6.25 1.41 24.93
C MET A 16 5.71 0.07 25.46
N ARG A 17 4.79 -0.57 24.72
CA ARG A 17 4.24 -1.88 25.06
C ARG A 17 4.77 -2.95 24.12
N ILE A 18 5.30 -4.04 24.67
CA ILE A 18 5.80 -5.20 23.94
C ILE A 18 4.95 -6.41 24.35
N MET A 19 4.26 -7.02 23.37
CA MET A 19 3.32 -8.12 23.62
C MET A 19 3.87 -9.48 23.18
N GLY A 20 5.13 -9.57 22.76
CA GLY A 20 5.78 -10.80 22.32
C GLY A 20 7.15 -10.56 21.73
N ASP A 21 7.59 -11.42 20.82
CA ASP A 21 8.92 -11.34 20.21
C ASP A 21 9.10 -10.04 19.44
N LEU A 22 10.21 -9.34 19.72
CA LEU A 22 10.56 -8.06 19.11
C LEU A 22 12.07 -8.02 18.84
N SER A 23 12.43 -7.59 17.62
CA SER A 23 13.82 -7.26 17.28
C SER A 23 13.89 -5.83 16.74
N LEU A 24 14.72 -4.98 17.38
CA LEU A 24 15.03 -3.63 16.94
C LEU A 24 16.52 -3.53 16.63
N ALA A 25 16.85 -3.23 15.38
CA ALA A 25 18.23 -3.11 14.92
C ALA A 25 18.91 -1.80 15.39
N GLN A 26 20.15 -1.59 14.95
CA GLN A 26 20.95 -0.43 15.28
C GLN A 26 20.25 0.87 14.85
N GLY A 27 20.31 1.91 15.67
CA GLY A 27 19.83 3.25 15.36
C GLY A 27 18.31 3.40 15.27
N VAL A 28 17.53 2.36 15.60
CA VAL A 28 16.05 2.46 15.62
C VAL A 28 15.60 3.47 16.68
N GLU A 29 14.66 4.33 16.29
CA GLU A 29 14.03 5.30 17.19
C GLU A 29 12.55 4.98 17.34
N VAL A 30 12.08 4.76 18.56
CA VAL A 30 10.67 4.47 18.87
C VAL A 30 10.09 5.60 19.70
N GLY A 31 8.99 6.18 19.24
CA GLY A 31 8.26 7.24 19.95
C GLY A 31 7.50 6.72 21.17
N ALA A 32 6.90 7.65 21.93
CA ALA A 32 6.09 7.31 23.08
C ALA A 32 4.78 6.58 22.70
N ASN A 33 4.26 5.74 23.61
CA ASN A 33 2.99 5.02 23.47
C ASN A 33 2.91 4.06 22.27
N VAL A 34 4.03 3.63 21.71
CA VAL A 34 4.05 2.62 20.64
C VAL A 34 3.73 1.24 21.21
N THR A 35 2.91 0.47 20.47
CA THR A 35 2.57 -0.90 20.82
C THR A 35 3.08 -1.86 19.77
N PHE A 36 3.90 -2.83 20.18
CA PHE A 36 4.34 -3.96 19.37
C PHE A 36 3.59 -5.22 19.76
N PHE A 37 2.91 -5.81 18.79
CA PHE A 37 2.39 -7.17 18.88
C PHE A 37 3.51 -8.19 18.63
N PRO A 38 3.28 -9.50 18.84
CA PRO A 38 4.32 -10.51 18.66
C PRO A 38 4.93 -10.55 17.26
N ASN A 39 6.18 -11.01 17.15
CA ASN A 39 6.91 -11.30 15.93
C ASN A 39 7.17 -10.05 15.05
N VAL A 40 7.60 -8.95 15.63
CA VAL A 40 7.99 -7.74 14.90
C VAL A 40 9.51 -7.65 14.78
N ARG A 41 9.99 -7.35 13.57
CA ARG A 41 11.40 -7.07 13.28
C ARG A 41 11.52 -5.73 12.57
N VAL A 42 12.43 -4.87 13.06
CA VAL A 42 12.66 -3.51 12.55
C VAL A 42 14.12 -3.35 12.18
N GLY A 43 14.38 -2.99 10.92
CA GLY A 43 15.70 -2.73 10.37
C GLY A 43 16.34 -1.44 10.90
N GLU A 44 17.59 -1.23 10.50
CA GLU A 44 18.45 -0.15 11.02
C GLU A 44 17.88 1.25 10.73
N ASN A 45 18.17 2.21 11.61
CA ASN A 45 17.85 3.65 11.50
C ASN A 45 16.36 3.96 11.27
N THR A 46 15.47 2.99 11.39
CA THR A 46 14.03 3.18 11.21
C THR A 46 13.43 3.94 12.37
N LYS A 47 12.53 4.88 12.05
CA LYS A 47 11.81 5.70 13.03
C LYS A 47 10.35 5.28 13.10
N ILE A 48 9.89 4.95 14.31
CA ILE A 48 8.50 4.63 14.60
C ILE A 48 7.95 5.76 15.47
N MET A 49 7.01 6.52 14.91
CA MET A 49 6.48 7.72 15.53
C MET A 49 5.50 7.41 16.66
N PRO A 50 5.21 8.37 17.56
CA PRO A 50 4.37 8.14 18.73
C PRO A 50 2.99 7.56 18.40
N GLY A 51 2.51 6.67 19.26
CA GLY A 51 1.19 6.07 19.16
C GLY A 51 1.00 5.01 18.07
N ALA A 52 2.03 4.70 17.30
CA ALA A 52 1.94 3.66 16.27
C ALA A 52 1.66 2.29 16.88
N VAL A 53 0.89 1.47 16.17
CA VAL A 53 0.55 0.09 16.53
C VAL A 53 1.10 -0.85 15.46
N VAL A 54 2.02 -1.74 15.83
CA VAL A 54 2.72 -2.60 14.88
C VAL A 54 2.43 -4.07 15.17
N GLY A 55 1.97 -4.80 14.16
CA GLY A 55 1.70 -6.23 14.23
C GLY A 55 0.31 -6.59 14.74
N ARG A 56 -0.65 -5.68 14.72
CA ARG A 56 -2.02 -5.94 15.19
C ARG A 56 -2.66 -7.11 14.43
N PRO A 57 -3.13 -8.18 15.10
CA PRO A 57 -3.84 -9.24 14.42
C PRO A 57 -5.21 -8.77 13.92
N PRO A 58 -5.67 -9.20 12.74
CA PRO A 58 -7.04 -8.96 12.31
C PRO A 58 -7.99 -9.74 13.23
N ILE A 59 -9.07 -9.09 13.64
CA ILE A 59 -10.10 -9.69 14.51
C ILE A 59 -11.34 -9.96 13.67
N ARG A 60 -11.82 -11.19 13.73
CA ARG A 60 -13.06 -11.61 13.09
C ARG A 60 -14.24 -11.35 14.03
N ALA A 61 -15.23 -10.60 13.58
CA ALA A 61 -16.56 -10.58 14.19
C ALA A 61 -17.49 -11.55 13.44
N GLY A 62 -18.56 -12.00 14.07
CA GLY A 62 -19.52 -12.94 13.44
C GLY A 62 -20.18 -12.42 12.17
N THR A 63 -20.16 -11.09 11.96
CA THR A 63 -20.67 -10.40 10.77
C THR A 63 -19.66 -10.28 9.63
N THR A 64 -18.45 -10.79 9.80
CA THR A 64 -17.40 -10.70 8.79
C THR A 64 -17.51 -11.85 7.79
N ASN A 65 -17.80 -11.54 6.52
CA ASN A 65 -17.98 -12.55 5.47
C ASN A 65 -16.67 -13.02 4.84
N ARG A 66 -15.58 -12.24 5.01
CA ARG A 66 -14.26 -12.60 4.46
C ARG A 66 -13.56 -13.60 5.38
N PRO A 67 -12.96 -14.68 4.84
CA PRO A 67 -11.99 -15.47 5.59
C PRO A 67 -10.82 -14.57 6.02
N ILE A 68 -10.42 -14.68 7.28
CA ILE A 68 -9.25 -13.96 7.80
C ILE A 68 -8.17 -14.99 8.06
N ASP A 69 -7.07 -14.89 7.31
CA ASP A 69 -5.84 -15.61 7.57
C ASP A 69 -4.83 -14.64 8.20
N SER A 70 -4.37 -14.96 9.39
CA SER A 70 -3.33 -14.19 10.07
C SER A 70 -1.91 -14.56 9.59
N GLY A 71 -1.79 -15.58 8.73
CA GLY A 71 -0.51 -16.07 8.22
C GLY A 71 0.47 -16.45 9.34
N ASP A 72 1.75 -16.23 9.09
CA ASP A 72 2.84 -16.46 10.08
C ASP A 72 2.91 -15.38 11.18
N ALA A 73 1.98 -14.45 11.17
CA ALA A 73 1.86 -13.31 12.09
C ALA A 73 3.12 -12.43 12.23
N THR A 74 4.09 -12.55 11.30
CA THR A 74 5.34 -11.77 11.34
C THR A 74 5.20 -10.44 10.65
N VAL A 75 5.68 -9.36 11.28
CA VAL A 75 5.88 -8.07 10.62
C VAL A 75 7.38 -7.83 10.42
N ARG A 76 7.75 -7.44 9.20
CA ARG A 76 9.11 -7.06 8.85
C ARG A 76 9.11 -5.65 8.29
N ILE A 77 9.89 -4.79 8.90
CA ILE A 77 10.14 -3.41 8.46
C ILE A 77 11.62 -3.30 8.15
N GLY A 78 11.96 -2.83 6.98
CA GLY A 78 13.33 -2.62 6.54
C GLY A 78 14.03 -1.48 7.25
N SER A 79 15.15 -1.06 6.69
CA SER A 79 16.01 -0.01 7.22
C SER A 79 15.59 1.37 6.70
N ASP A 80 16.00 2.43 7.39
CA ASP A 80 15.80 3.83 7.01
C ASP A 80 14.32 4.22 6.76
N CYS A 81 13.37 3.48 7.36
CA CYS A 81 11.94 3.72 7.23
C CYS A 81 11.43 4.77 8.23
N VAL A 82 10.29 5.37 7.88
CA VAL A 82 9.51 6.21 8.80
C VAL A 82 8.09 5.64 8.90
N ILE A 83 7.69 5.24 10.10
CA ILE A 83 6.33 4.77 10.42
C ILE A 83 5.62 5.88 11.18
N GLY A 84 4.64 6.50 10.56
CA GLY A 84 3.96 7.70 11.02
C GLY A 84 3.20 7.56 12.34
N ALA A 85 2.91 8.68 12.96
CA ALA A 85 2.22 8.73 14.24
C ALA A 85 0.80 8.14 14.15
N ASN A 86 0.42 7.36 15.15
CA ASN A 86 -0.88 6.68 15.23
C ASN A 86 -1.22 5.81 14.01
N SER A 87 -0.24 5.42 13.21
CA SER A 87 -0.44 4.45 12.14
C SER A 87 -0.66 3.04 12.70
N VAL A 88 -1.35 2.19 11.93
CA VAL A 88 -1.64 0.81 12.33
C VAL A 88 -1.16 -0.16 11.26
N LEU A 89 -0.16 -0.96 11.59
CA LEU A 89 0.31 -2.05 10.75
C LEU A 89 -0.22 -3.38 11.30
N TYR A 90 -0.86 -4.14 10.43
CA TYR A 90 -1.38 -5.46 10.81
C TYR A 90 -0.31 -6.55 10.69
N THR A 91 -0.65 -7.78 11.08
CA THR A 91 0.23 -8.95 10.96
C THR A 91 0.53 -9.29 9.50
N ASN A 92 1.59 -10.04 9.27
CA ASN A 92 2.02 -10.51 7.95
C ASN A 92 2.29 -9.36 6.94
N VAL A 93 2.63 -8.17 7.44
CA VAL A 93 3.05 -7.03 6.63
C VAL A 93 4.55 -7.07 6.41
N ARG A 94 4.98 -6.81 5.18
CA ARG A 94 6.39 -6.69 4.81
C ARG A 94 6.64 -5.33 4.17
N ILE A 95 7.59 -4.59 4.72
CA ILE A 95 7.99 -3.26 4.29
C ILE A 95 9.48 -3.32 3.98
N GLY A 96 9.87 -2.90 2.78
CA GLY A 96 11.26 -2.81 2.33
C GLY A 96 12.01 -1.65 2.99
N ASP A 97 13.11 -1.26 2.38
CA ASP A 97 13.98 -0.19 2.88
C ASP A 97 13.52 1.19 2.36
N ASN A 98 13.85 2.25 3.12
CA ASN A 98 13.55 3.66 2.76
C ASN A 98 12.06 3.92 2.48
N VAL A 99 11.17 3.33 3.26
CA VAL A 99 9.72 3.46 3.10
C VAL A 99 9.14 4.49 4.06
N LEU A 100 8.27 5.36 3.54
CA LEU A 100 7.48 6.30 4.35
C LEU A 100 6.04 5.83 4.47
N ILE A 101 5.60 5.57 5.69
CA ILE A 101 4.19 5.42 6.07
C ILE A 101 3.75 6.68 6.80
N GLY A 102 2.77 7.39 6.26
CA GLY A 102 2.25 8.64 6.83
C GLY A 102 1.46 8.43 8.12
N ASP A 103 1.23 9.53 8.83
CA ASP A 103 0.44 9.52 10.07
C ASP A 103 -0.98 9.00 9.82
N LEU A 104 -1.53 8.28 10.79
CA LEU A 104 -2.88 7.70 10.73
C LEU A 104 -3.11 6.73 9.56
N ALA A 105 -2.08 6.29 8.87
CA ALA A 105 -2.23 5.29 7.82
C ALA A 105 -2.53 3.91 8.42
N VAL A 106 -3.31 3.11 7.69
CA VAL A 106 -3.66 1.74 8.07
C VAL A 106 -3.17 0.79 6.99
N ILE A 107 -2.26 -0.11 7.34
CA ILE A 107 -1.72 -1.15 6.46
C ILE A 107 -2.26 -2.50 6.94
N ARG A 108 -3.21 -3.06 6.19
CA ARG A 108 -3.86 -4.32 6.55
C ARG A 108 -2.95 -5.53 6.30
N GLU A 109 -3.40 -6.66 6.82
CA GLU A 109 -2.67 -7.93 6.78
C GLU A 109 -2.31 -8.37 5.36
N GLY A 110 -1.13 -8.99 5.23
CA GLY A 110 -0.62 -9.54 3.98
C GLY A 110 -0.04 -8.53 2.99
N CYS A 111 -0.10 -7.23 3.30
CA CYS A 111 0.48 -6.20 2.42
C CYS A 111 1.99 -6.33 2.28
N ARG A 112 2.47 -6.05 1.07
CA ARG A 112 3.89 -6.01 0.72
C ARG A 112 4.22 -4.69 0.07
N LEU A 113 5.11 -3.93 0.67
CA LEU A 113 5.61 -2.66 0.17
C LEU A 113 7.11 -2.84 -0.10
N GLU A 114 7.51 -2.66 -1.34
CA GLU A 114 8.91 -2.71 -1.75
C GLU A 114 9.64 -1.39 -1.42
N ASP A 115 10.93 -1.35 -1.71
CA ASP A 115 11.81 -0.23 -1.36
C ASP A 115 11.39 1.10 -1.98
N ASP A 116 11.74 2.20 -1.32
CA ASP A 116 11.51 3.58 -1.77
C ASP A 116 10.02 3.95 -1.96
N THR A 117 9.10 3.22 -1.33
CA THR A 117 7.66 3.50 -1.45
C THR A 117 7.17 4.54 -0.45
N VAL A 118 6.11 5.24 -0.83
CA VAL A 118 5.48 6.26 0.02
C VAL A 118 3.98 5.99 0.13
N VAL A 119 3.49 5.90 1.35
CA VAL A 119 2.06 5.86 1.69
C VAL A 119 1.71 7.12 2.48
N GLY A 120 0.85 7.96 1.93
CA GLY A 120 0.47 9.24 2.54
C GLY A 120 -0.42 9.09 3.79
N GLN A 121 -0.62 10.22 4.45
CA GLN A 121 -1.40 10.31 5.70
C GLN A 121 -2.87 9.91 5.49
N ASN A 122 -3.51 9.33 6.51
CA ASN A 122 -4.90 8.88 6.49
C ASN A 122 -5.24 7.94 5.32
N THR A 123 -4.24 7.23 4.80
CA THR A 123 -4.40 6.27 3.70
C THR A 123 -4.60 4.87 4.24
N THR A 124 -5.52 4.12 3.64
CA THR A 124 -5.77 2.72 4.00
C THR A 124 -5.38 1.81 2.85
N LEU A 125 -4.43 0.90 3.10
CA LEU A 125 -4.19 -0.26 2.27
C LEU A 125 -4.93 -1.45 2.86
N MET A 126 -5.90 -1.99 2.12
CA MET A 126 -6.63 -3.19 2.53
C MET A 126 -5.73 -4.43 2.37
N HIS A 127 -6.24 -5.60 2.73
CA HIS A 127 -5.45 -6.85 2.77
C HIS A 127 -4.80 -7.22 1.43
N ASP A 128 -3.63 -7.83 1.50
CA ASP A 128 -2.91 -8.43 0.37
C ASP A 128 -2.59 -7.44 -0.78
N VAL A 129 -2.45 -6.16 -0.46
CA VAL A 129 -1.98 -5.16 -1.43
C VAL A 129 -0.49 -5.34 -1.67
N VAL A 130 -0.10 -5.31 -2.95
CA VAL A 130 1.30 -5.29 -3.36
C VAL A 130 1.63 -3.92 -3.96
N MET A 131 2.65 -3.29 -3.42
CA MET A 131 3.15 -1.99 -3.83
C MET A 131 4.64 -2.13 -4.18
N GLN A 132 4.96 -2.04 -5.48
CA GLN A 132 6.33 -2.22 -5.96
C GLN A 132 7.16 -0.94 -5.81
N ALA A 133 8.46 -1.10 -5.94
CA ALA A 133 9.46 -0.09 -5.63
C ALA A 133 9.20 1.28 -6.27
N ARG A 134 9.53 2.36 -5.53
CA ARG A 134 9.43 3.77 -5.94
C ARG A 134 8.00 4.23 -6.27
N SER A 135 6.98 3.42 -6.01
CA SER A 135 5.60 3.86 -6.17
C SER A 135 5.17 4.77 -5.01
N ARG A 136 4.26 5.69 -5.28
CA ARG A 136 3.81 6.69 -4.32
C ARG A 136 2.30 6.80 -4.29
N ILE A 137 1.74 6.71 -3.09
CA ILE A 137 0.32 6.95 -2.80
C ILE A 137 0.24 8.20 -1.93
N HIS A 138 -0.57 9.15 -2.34
CA HIS A 138 -0.80 10.40 -1.61
C HIS A 138 -1.79 10.21 -0.44
N ASN A 139 -2.21 11.29 0.19
CA ASN A 139 -3.05 11.30 1.38
C ASN A 139 -4.52 10.95 1.10
N LEU A 140 -5.24 10.44 2.12
CA LEU A 140 -6.69 10.16 2.07
C LEU A 140 -7.10 9.15 0.99
N VAL A 141 -6.22 8.20 0.67
CA VAL A 141 -6.45 7.19 -0.38
C VAL A 141 -6.99 5.91 0.22
N HIS A 142 -7.96 5.29 -0.45
CA HIS A 142 -8.44 3.95 -0.13
C HIS A 142 -8.04 2.94 -1.21
N ILE A 143 -7.08 2.09 -0.89
CA ILE A 143 -6.63 0.99 -1.74
C ILE A 143 -7.32 -0.30 -1.30
N THR A 144 -8.14 -0.84 -2.19
CA THR A 144 -8.89 -2.07 -1.95
C THR A 144 -7.98 -3.30 -1.88
N GLY A 145 -8.46 -4.36 -1.24
CA GLY A 145 -7.68 -5.60 -1.08
C GLY A 145 -7.32 -6.25 -2.42
N THR A 146 -6.18 -6.93 -2.45
CA THR A 146 -5.60 -7.64 -3.59
C THR A 146 -5.16 -6.76 -4.78
N MET A 147 -5.17 -5.44 -4.63
CA MET A 147 -4.68 -4.52 -5.65
C MET A 147 -3.17 -4.64 -5.82
N VAL A 148 -2.71 -4.57 -7.07
CA VAL A 148 -1.28 -4.53 -7.41
C VAL A 148 -0.93 -3.19 -8.02
N ILE A 149 0.05 -2.53 -7.42
CA ILE A 149 0.60 -1.24 -7.85
C ILE A 149 2.05 -1.47 -8.23
N GLU A 150 2.35 -1.37 -9.53
CA GLU A 150 3.70 -1.63 -10.03
C GLU A 150 4.65 -0.46 -9.74
N SER A 151 5.94 -0.66 -10.04
CA SER A 151 6.98 0.32 -9.75
C SER A 151 6.72 1.67 -10.42
N ASP A 152 7.19 2.74 -9.81
CA ASP A 152 7.16 4.10 -10.38
C ASP A 152 5.74 4.64 -10.64
N VAL A 153 4.70 4.05 -10.03
CA VAL A 153 3.31 4.52 -10.11
C VAL A 153 3.08 5.68 -9.15
N PHE A 154 2.27 6.65 -9.57
CA PHE A 154 1.79 7.73 -8.72
C PHE A 154 0.27 7.67 -8.56
N ILE A 155 -0.22 7.66 -7.31
CA ILE A 155 -1.64 7.73 -6.96
C ILE A 155 -1.90 9.02 -6.18
N GLY A 156 -2.69 9.91 -6.77
CA GLY A 156 -3.05 11.21 -6.22
C GLY A 156 -3.95 11.13 -4.98
N PRO A 157 -4.14 12.24 -4.28
CA PRO A 157 -4.95 12.27 -3.06
C PRO A 157 -6.42 11.91 -3.31
N SER A 158 -7.07 11.36 -2.29
CA SER A 158 -8.49 10.99 -2.30
C SER A 158 -8.92 10.00 -3.39
N VAL A 159 -7.97 9.25 -3.98
CA VAL A 159 -8.29 8.15 -4.90
C VAL A 159 -8.94 7.01 -4.12
N SER A 160 -9.93 6.36 -4.74
CA SER A 160 -10.59 5.17 -4.20
C SER A 160 -10.57 4.04 -5.22
N SER A 161 -10.51 2.80 -4.74
CA SER A 161 -10.60 1.61 -5.58
C SER A 161 -11.55 0.59 -4.98
N ILE A 162 -12.13 -0.26 -5.83
CA ILE A 162 -13.00 -1.37 -5.45
C ILE A 162 -12.44 -2.69 -5.98
N ASN A 163 -12.81 -3.81 -5.36
CA ASN A 163 -12.35 -5.15 -5.73
C ASN A 163 -13.49 -6.15 -5.93
N ASP A 164 -14.73 -5.69 -5.95
CA ASP A 164 -15.89 -6.57 -6.05
C ASP A 164 -17.00 -5.95 -6.91
N ASN A 165 -17.28 -6.58 -8.05
CA ASN A 165 -18.39 -6.21 -8.93
C ASN A 165 -19.69 -6.93 -8.54
N ASP A 166 -19.63 -7.94 -7.67
CA ASP A 166 -20.77 -8.83 -7.32
C ASP A 166 -21.17 -8.69 -5.84
N VAL A 167 -20.82 -7.59 -5.19
CA VAL A 167 -21.09 -7.34 -3.78
C VAL A 167 -22.56 -7.58 -3.41
N TYR A 168 -23.49 -7.31 -4.34
CA TYR A 168 -24.92 -7.52 -4.15
C TYR A 168 -25.26 -8.98 -3.84
N LEU A 169 -24.67 -9.95 -4.54
CA LEU A 169 -24.90 -11.36 -4.31
C LEU A 169 -24.04 -11.94 -3.19
N LYS A 170 -22.78 -11.53 -3.12
CA LYS A 170 -21.81 -12.01 -2.12
C LYS A 170 -22.19 -11.64 -0.70
N ARG A 171 -22.76 -10.43 -0.48
CA ARG A 171 -23.19 -9.99 0.86
C ARG A 171 -24.27 -10.88 1.49
N PHE A 172 -25.02 -11.60 0.67
CA PHE A 172 -26.04 -12.54 1.10
C PHE A 172 -25.58 -14.00 1.08
N GLY A 173 -24.31 -14.26 0.77
CA GLY A 173 -23.76 -15.62 0.66
C GLY A 173 -24.30 -16.45 -0.51
N LEU A 174 -24.87 -15.81 -1.53
CA LEU A 174 -25.47 -16.48 -2.69
C LEU A 174 -24.43 -16.99 -3.69
N ILE A 175 -23.23 -16.42 -3.67
CA ILE A 175 -22.08 -16.87 -4.47
C ILE A 175 -20.81 -16.82 -3.60
N PRO A 176 -19.75 -17.59 -3.97
CA PRO A 176 -18.50 -17.61 -3.23
C PRO A 176 -17.84 -16.23 -3.11
N PHE A 177 -17.22 -15.95 -1.96
CA PHE A 177 -16.46 -14.72 -1.74
C PHE A 177 -15.13 -14.78 -2.52
N GLN A 178 -15.10 -14.11 -3.66
CA GLN A 178 -13.89 -13.89 -4.45
C GLN A 178 -13.83 -12.41 -4.82
N VAL A 179 -12.69 -11.81 -4.57
CA VAL A 179 -12.46 -10.39 -4.87
C VAL A 179 -11.16 -10.24 -5.67
N LYS A 180 -11.12 -9.26 -6.56
CA LYS A 180 -9.96 -8.94 -7.35
C LYS A 180 -9.83 -7.43 -7.51
N GLY A 181 -8.80 -6.87 -6.90
CA GLY A 181 -8.46 -5.46 -7.03
C GLY A 181 -7.93 -5.13 -8.43
N PRO A 182 -7.92 -3.85 -8.81
CA PRO A 182 -7.30 -3.41 -10.05
C PRO A 182 -5.79 -3.65 -10.04
N ARG A 183 -5.20 -3.71 -11.23
CA ARG A 183 -3.75 -3.68 -11.42
C ARG A 183 -3.35 -2.36 -12.08
N VAL A 184 -2.45 -1.63 -11.46
CA VAL A 184 -1.89 -0.38 -12.01
C VAL A 184 -0.47 -0.66 -12.46
N ARG A 185 -0.24 -0.58 -13.77
CA ARG A 185 1.04 -0.86 -14.42
C ARG A 185 2.02 0.28 -14.20
N ARG A 186 3.30 -0.05 -14.39
CA ARG A 186 4.44 0.85 -14.21
C ARG A 186 4.23 2.20 -14.91
N PHE A 187 4.71 3.28 -14.30
CA PHE A 187 4.61 4.68 -14.77
C PHE A 187 3.20 5.27 -14.85
N ALA A 188 2.15 4.51 -14.54
CA ALA A 188 0.80 5.05 -14.59
C ALA A 188 0.58 6.12 -13.51
N VAL A 189 -0.28 7.07 -13.84
CA VAL A 189 -0.66 8.19 -12.95
C VAL A 189 -2.17 8.16 -12.72
N ILE A 190 -2.56 8.08 -11.46
CA ILE A 190 -3.97 8.16 -11.06
C ILE A 190 -4.22 9.53 -10.44
N GLY A 191 -5.02 10.33 -11.12
CA GLY A 191 -5.33 11.70 -10.71
C GLY A 191 -6.16 11.77 -9.43
N THR A 192 -6.11 12.93 -8.78
CA THR A 192 -6.84 13.23 -7.54
C THR A 192 -8.32 12.84 -7.63
N ALA A 193 -8.86 12.21 -6.59
CA ALA A 193 -10.27 11.81 -6.48
C ALA A 193 -10.78 10.89 -7.61
N ALA A 194 -9.89 10.24 -8.36
CA ALA A 194 -10.30 9.21 -9.33
C ALA A 194 -10.79 7.95 -8.62
N THR A 195 -11.66 7.18 -9.29
CA THR A 195 -12.15 5.89 -8.81
C THR A 195 -11.76 4.78 -9.77
N LEU A 196 -11.20 3.69 -9.24
CA LEU A 196 -10.80 2.51 -10.01
C LEU A 196 -11.76 1.35 -9.75
N GLY A 197 -12.33 0.79 -10.81
CA GLY A 197 -13.20 -0.38 -10.79
C GLY A 197 -12.47 -1.66 -10.38
N ALA A 198 -13.24 -2.69 -10.04
CA ALA A 198 -12.70 -4.00 -9.71
C ALA A 198 -12.24 -4.74 -10.97
N ASP A 199 -11.15 -5.52 -10.81
CA ASP A 199 -10.62 -6.43 -11.84
C ASP A 199 -10.30 -5.75 -13.19
N ILE A 200 -9.82 -4.50 -13.15
CA ILE A 200 -9.37 -3.77 -14.33
C ILE A 200 -7.86 -3.58 -14.33
N GLU A 201 -7.30 -3.38 -15.50
CA GLU A 201 -5.89 -3.03 -15.67
C GLU A 201 -5.75 -1.59 -16.18
N ILE A 202 -4.92 -0.81 -15.49
CA ILE A 202 -4.46 0.51 -15.92
C ILE A 202 -3.09 0.31 -16.56
N GLY A 203 -3.00 0.45 -17.87
CA GLY A 203 -1.79 0.16 -18.65
C GLY A 203 -0.58 1.01 -18.31
N THR A 204 0.58 0.55 -18.73
CA THR A 204 1.87 1.23 -18.53
C THR A 204 1.81 2.68 -18.99
N GLY A 205 2.22 3.64 -18.15
CA GLY A 205 2.22 5.05 -18.48
C GLY A 205 0.85 5.68 -18.74
N ALA A 206 -0.25 4.95 -18.47
CA ALA A 206 -1.59 5.50 -18.63
C ALA A 206 -1.89 6.57 -17.56
N ILE A 207 -2.73 7.51 -17.91
CA ILE A 207 -3.14 8.60 -17.01
C ILE A 207 -4.66 8.57 -16.83
N VAL A 208 -5.10 8.35 -15.62
CA VAL A 208 -6.49 8.56 -15.20
C VAL A 208 -6.62 9.99 -14.70
N ALA A 209 -7.37 10.81 -15.41
CA ALA A 209 -7.52 12.23 -15.06
C ALA A 209 -8.20 12.43 -13.69
N PRO A 210 -7.96 13.54 -12.99
CA PRO A 210 -8.63 13.84 -11.74
C PRO A 210 -10.16 13.71 -11.83
N GLY A 211 -10.77 13.07 -10.81
CA GLY A 211 -12.22 12.86 -10.74
C GLY A 211 -12.78 11.84 -11.74
N ALA A 212 -11.95 11.17 -12.53
CA ALA A 212 -12.42 10.17 -13.49
C ALA A 212 -12.78 8.84 -12.81
N MET A 213 -13.74 8.11 -13.40
CA MET A 213 -14.13 6.77 -12.95
C MET A 213 -13.77 5.72 -14.00
N ALA A 214 -12.66 5.02 -13.79
CA ALA A 214 -12.22 3.92 -14.64
C ALA A 214 -12.98 2.63 -14.30
N VAL A 215 -13.76 2.12 -15.25
CA VAL A 215 -14.59 0.91 -15.09
C VAL A 215 -14.24 -0.20 -16.07
N LYS A 216 -13.19 0.00 -16.87
CA LYS A 216 -12.66 -0.94 -17.85
C LYS A 216 -11.15 -0.77 -17.94
N ASP A 217 -10.48 -1.75 -18.53
CA ASP A 217 -9.06 -1.68 -18.84
C ASP A 217 -8.72 -0.42 -19.64
N ILE A 218 -7.58 0.17 -19.31
CA ILE A 218 -7.03 1.35 -19.97
C ILE A 218 -5.74 0.94 -20.69
N PRO A 219 -5.66 1.13 -22.02
CA PRO A 219 -4.46 0.80 -22.77
C PRO A 219 -3.22 1.57 -22.28
N PRO A 220 -1.99 1.04 -22.50
CA PRO A 220 -0.77 1.76 -22.22
C PRO A 220 -0.72 3.15 -22.85
N TRP A 221 -0.11 4.11 -22.15
CA TRP A 221 0.11 5.48 -22.63
C TRP A 221 -1.15 6.21 -23.05
N THR A 222 -2.30 5.84 -22.50
CA THR A 222 -3.61 6.45 -22.80
C THR A 222 -4.05 7.36 -21.65
N ILE A 223 -4.55 8.52 -21.99
CA ILE A 223 -5.17 9.47 -21.05
C ILE A 223 -6.68 9.31 -21.12
N VAL A 224 -7.29 9.02 -19.97
CA VAL A 224 -8.76 8.89 -19.85
C VAL A 224 -9.32 9.93 -18.90
N ALA A 225 -10.55 10.36 -19.15
CA ALA A 225 -11.25 11.34 -18.31
C ALA A 225 -12.77 11.09 -18.26
N GLY A 226 -13.44 11.63 -17.24
CA GLY A 226 -14.89 11.65 -17.09
C GLY A 226 -15.46 10.47 -16.30
N VAL A 227 -16.79 10.45 -16.16
CA VAL A 227 -17.59 9.45 -15.42
C VAL A 227 -18.73 8.96 -16.31
N PRO A 228 -18.66 7.71 -16.79
CA PRO A 228 -17.50 6.80 -16.77
C PRO A 228 -16.34 7.33 -17.63
N ALA A 229 -15.12 6.94 -17.30
CA ALA A 229 -13.93 7.40 -18.01
C ALA A 229 -13.94 6.94 -19.47
N ARG A 230 -13.51 7.82 -20.37
CA ARG A 230 -13.35 7.58 -21.80
C ARG A 230 -11.98 8.07 -22.23
N GLU A 231 -11.44 7.47 -23.27
CA GLU A 231 -10.21 7.94 -23.88
C GLU A 231 -10.34 9.41 -24.32
N LEU A 232 -9.39 10.21 -23.89
CA LEU A 232 -9.27 11.62 -24.28
C LEU A 232 -8.22 11.76 -25.39
N ARG A 233 -7.07 11.18 -25.20
CA ARG A 233 -5.92 11.15 -26.13
C ARG A 233 -4.85 10.19 -25.64
N THR A 234 -3.85 9.92 -26.44
CA THR A 234 -2.62 9.26 -26.01
C THR A 234 -1.67 10.27 -25.34
N VAL A 235 -0.76 9.78 -24.51
CA VAL A 235 0.39 10.54 -24.03
C VAL A 235 1.26 10.87 -25.25
N ASP A 236 1.70 12.12 -25.36
CA ASP A 236 2.52 12.53 -26.49
C ASP A 236 3.87 11.80 -26.52
N ALA A 237 4.39 11.61 -27.75
CA ALA A 237 5.59 10.80 -27.98
C ALA A 237 6.84 11.35 -27.28
N ASP A 238 6.98 12.69 -27.16
CA ASP A 238 8.12 13.32 -26.49
C ASP A 238 8.09 13.02 -24.98
N SER A 239 6.94 13.22 -24.32
CA SER A 239 6.77 12.90 -22.91
C SER A 239 7.04 11.42 -22.62
N ARG A 240 6.51 10.51 -23.46
CA ARG A 240 6.75 9.08 -23.35
C ARG A 240 8.25 8.75 -23.49
N ALA A 241 8.89 9.26 -24.54
CA ALA A 241 10.32 9.05 -24.78
C ALA A 241 11.20 9.53 -23.62
N ARG A 242 10.88 10.69 -23.05
CA ARG A 242 11.60 11.26 -21.89
C ARG A 242 11.47 10.39 -20.65
N VAL A 243 10.27 9.87 -20.36
CA VAL A 243 10.06 8.94 -19.23
C VAL A 243 10.91 7.68 -19.44
N LEU A 244 10.82 7.04 -20.60
CA LEU A 244 11.57 5.82 -20.90
C LEU A 244 13.07 6.04 -20.83
N ALA A 245 13.58 7.10 -21.46
CA ALA A 245 15.00 7.44 -21.44
C ALA A 245 15.55 7.69 -20.02
N HIS A 246 14.75 8.31 -19.13
CA HIS A 246 15.14 8.50 -17.73
C HIS A 246 15.45 7.17 -17.01
N PHE A 247 14.74 6.10 -17.38
CA PHE A 247 14.95 4.75 -16.83
C PHE A 247 15.83 3.85 -17.68
N GLY A 248 16.48 4.37 -18.73
CA GLY A 248 17.32 3.59 -19.64
C GLY A 248 16.53 2.55 -20.46
N LEU A 249 15.26 2.85 -20.72
CA LEU A 249 14.35 2.01 -21.52
C LEU A 249 14.16 2.61 -22.91
N ASP A 250 13.92 1.77 -23.88
CA ASP A 250 13.49 2.14 -25.23
C ASP A 250 12.00 1.80 -25.42
N ASP A 251 11.41 2.34 -26.49
CA ASP A 251 9.97 2.24 -26.75
C ASP A 251 9.50 0.80 -27.01
N GLU A 252 10.41 -0.09 -27.45
CA GLU A 252 10.12 -1.50 -27.71
C GLU A 252 10.04 -2.36 -26.43
N ARG A 253 10.64 -1.90 -25.30
CA ARG A 253 10.70 -2.62 -24.03
C ARG A 253 9.77 -2.08 -22.94
N GLY A 254 9.05 -0.98 -23.21
CA GLY A 254 8.20 -0.29 -22.25
C GLY A 254 6.71 -0.65 -22.32
N GLY A 255 6.35 -1.74 -22.98
CA GLY A 255 4.98 -2.23 -23.14
C GLY A 255 4.54 -3.28 -22.11
#